data_7701822270b3ccf35c40e714b192710d
#
_entry.id   7701822270b3ccf35c40e714b192710d
#
_cell.length_a   1.000
_cell.length_b   1.000
_cell.length_c   1.000
_cell.angle_alpha   90.00
_cell.angle_beta   90.00
_cell.angle_gamma   90.00
#
_symmetry.space_group_name_H-M   'P 1'
#
loop_
_entity.id
_entity.type
_entity.pdbx_description
1 polymer ?
#
loop_
_entity_poly.entity_id
_entity_poly.type
_entity_poly.pdbx_seq_one_letter_code
_entity_poly.pdbx_strand_id
1 'polypeptide(L)'
;KVESMVSTGGTSIKEDIIRLHNPVHVLVGTPGRILDLANKKQIDFTHCKILCLDEADKLLSIDFQPIIEKIIKAMPSDKQILMLSATFPQTVKAFKDQWMPDCAVVNLMEELTLKGITQYYVYLEEKQKIHCLNTLFSKV
;
A
#
# COMPACT_ATOMS: atom_id res chain seq x y z
N LYS A 1 -16.38 19.08 7.56
CA LYS A 1 -15.00 18.70 7.90
C LYS A 1 -14.81 17.24 7.51
N VAL A 2 -13.68 16.88 6.87
CA VAL A 2 -13.35 15.49 6.55
C VAL A 2 -12.64 14.89 7.75
N GLU A 3 -13.16 13.76 8.25
CA GLU A 3 -12.54 13.01 9.35
C GLU A 3 -11.78 11.82 8.79
N SER A 4 -10.54 11.66 9.25
CA SER A 4 -9.66 10.56 8.83
C SER A 4 -9.25 9.69 10.02
N MET A 5 -9.04 8.42 9.75
CA MET A 5 -8.62 7.45 10.75
C MET A 5 -7.53 6.55 10.20
N VAL A 6 -6.53 6.26 11.01
CA VAL A 6 -5.49 5.25 10.73
C VAL A 6 -5.76 4.00 11.56
N SER A 7 -5.69 2.83 10.93
CA SER A 7 -5.89 1.52 11.55
C SER A 7 -4.89 0.50 10.98
N THR A 8 -3.92 0.10 11.78
CA THR A 8 -2.82 -0.77 11.36
C THR A 8 -2.68 -2.02 12.21
N GLY A 9 -2.06 -3.06 11.66
CA GLY A 9 -1.67 -4.23 12.43
C GLY A 9 -0.70 -3.85 13.57
N GLY A 10 -0.72 -4.61 14.66
CA GLY A 10 0.12 -4.35 15.84
C GLY A 10 -0.44 -3.37 16.86
N THR A 11 -1.50 -2.63 16.55
CA THR A 11 -2.23 -1.76 17.50
C THR A 11 -3.49 -2.46 18.03
N SER A 12 -4.06 -1.91 19.11
CA SER A 12 -5.28 -2.44 19.72
C SER A 12 -6.49 -2.31 18.79
N ILE A 13 -7.06 -3.43 18.38
CA ILE A 13 -8.28 -3.44 17.57
C ILE A 13 -9.50 -2.89 18.35
N LYS A 14 -9.50 -3.01 19.67
CA LYS A 14 -10.60 -2.48 20.51
C LYS A 14 -10.65 -0.96 20.43
N GLU A 15 -9.50 -0.31 20.46
CA GLU A 15 -9.41 1.15 20.28
C GLU A 15 -9.89 1.59 18.90
N ASP A 16 -9.53 0.84 17.86
CA ASP A 16 -10.01 1.11 16.50
C ASP A 16 -11.53 1.00 16.42
N ILE A 17 -12.12 -0.02 17.04
CA ILE A 17 -13.59 -0.20 17.09
C ILE A 17 -14.25 0.98 17.80
N ILE A 18 -13.69 1.45 18.93
CA ILE A 18 -14.24 2.61 19.66
C ILE A 18 -14.18 3.86 18.76
N ARG A 19 -13.10 4.06 18.05
CA ARG A 19 -12.94 5.22 17.14
C ARG A 19 -13.90 5.17 15.95
N LEU A 20 -14.24 3.97 15.45
CA LEU A 20 -15.18 3.75 14.36
C LEU A 20 -16.67 4.03 14.75
N HIS A 21 -16.98 4.27 16.02
CA HIS A 21 -18.30 4.76 16.40
C HIS A 21 -18.53 6.22 15.94
N ASN A 22 -17.48 6.96 15.64
CA ASN A 22 -17.58 8.28 15.03
C ASN A 22 -17.54 8.16 13.49
N PRO A 23 -18.14 9.10 12.76
CA PRO A 23 -18.06 9.11 11.31
C PRO A 23 -16.61 9.17 10.83
N VAL A 24 -16.23 8.26 9.95
CA VAL A 24 -14.92 8.22 9.29
C VAL A 24 -15.13 8.36 7.78
N HIS A 25 -14.52 9.37 7.17
CA HIS A 25 -14.62 9.65 5.74
C HIS A 25 -13.42 9.11 4.96
N VAL A 26 -12.26 9.08 5.59
CA VAL A 26 -11.02 8.50 5.01
C VAL A 26 -10.43 7.51 6.01
N LEU A 27 -10.40 6.25 5.62
CA LEU A 27 -9.78 5.18 6.42
C LEU A 27 -8.48 4.76 5.76
N VAL A 28 -7.36 4.93 6.47
CA VAL A 28 -6.03 4.48 6.06
C VAL A 28 -5.64 3.27 6.90
N GLY A 29 -5.24 2.18 6.26
CA GLY A 29 -4.89 0.99 7.04
C GLY A 29 -4.16 -0.09 6.26
N THR A 30 -3.65 -1.06 7.01
CA THR A 30 -3.05 -2.26 6.41
C THR A 30 -4.13 -3.26 5.99
N PRO A 31 -3.94 -3.99 4.86
CA PRO A 31 -4.98 -4.84 4.28
C PRO A 31 -5.60 -5.84 5.26
N GLY A 32 -4.77 -6.52 6.04
CA GLY A 32 -5.25 -7.52 7.01
C GLY A 32 -6.11 -6.91 8.11
N ARG A 33 -5.75 -5.72 8.62
CA ARG A 33 -6.53 -5.01 9.64
C ARG A 33 -7.87 -4.53 9.08
N ILE A 34 -7.88 -3.97 7.89
CA ILE A 34 -9.11 -3.51 7.22
C ILE A 34 -10.06 -4.69 6.98
N LEU A 35 -9.56 -5.82 6.47
CA LEU A 35 -10.37 -7.01 6.26
C LEU A 35 -10.90 -7.59 7.59
N ASP A 36 -10.09 -7.60 8.67
CA ASP A 36 -10.53 -8.08 9.99
C ASP A 36 -11.67 -7.22 10.56
N LEU A 37 -11.56 -5.90 10.47
CA LEU A 37 -12.61 -4.99 10.87
C LEU A 37 -13.89 -5.16 10.04
N ALA A 38 -13.75 -5.38 8.73
CA ALA A 38 -14.88 -5.66 7.84
C ALA A 38 -15.57 -6.99 8.19
N ASN A 39 -14.79 -8.06 8.42
CA ASN A 39 -15.31 -9.37 8.83
C ASN A 39 -16.05 -9.30 10.18
N LYS A 40 -15.60 -8.44 11.08
CA LYS A 40 -16.26 -8.14 12.36
C LYS A 40 -17.44 -7.18 12.23
N LYS A 41 -17.80 -6.76 11.00
CA LYS A 41 -18.88 -5.79 10.72
C LYS A 41 -18.69 -4.45 11.44
N GLN A 42 -17.46 -4.06 11.66
CA GLN A 42 -17.11 -2.76 12.24
C GLN A 42 -16.90 -1.67 11.17
N ILE A 43 -16.69 -2.10 9.93
CA ILE A 43 -16.60 -1.25 8.74
C ILE A 43 -17.65 -1.72 7.74
N ASP A 44 -18.37 -0.76 7.17
CA ASP A 44 -19.28 -0.95 6.05
C ASP A 44 -18.74 -0.26 4.80
N PHE A 45 -18.50 -1.03 3.75
CA PHE A 45 -18.00 -0.51 2.48
C PHE A 45 -19.09 -0.08 1.51
N THR A 46 -20.38 -0.23 1.83
CA THR A 46 -21.48 0.03 0.87
C THR A 46 -21.50 1.46 0.32
N HIS A 47 -20.94 2.41 1.04
CA HIS A 47 -20.82 3.81 0.62
C HIS A 47 -19.40 4.22 0.27
N CYS A 48 -18.43 3.29 0.28
CA CYS A 48 -17.05 3.59 -0.04
C CYS A 48 -16.87 3.72 -1.56
N LYS A 49 -16.58 4.91 -2.04
CA LYS A 49 -16.51 5.22 -3.48
C LYS A 49 -15.10 5.14 -4.06
N ILE A 50 -14.07 5.22 -3.22
CA ILE A 50 -12.68 5.28 -3.67
C ILE A 50 -11.85 4.27 -2.89
N LEU A 51 -11.09 3.45 -3.60
CA LEU A 51 -10.05 2.59 -3.04
C LEU A 51 -8.70 3.08 -3.56
N CYS A 52 -7.79 3.45 -2.65
CA CYS A 52 -6.42 3.77 -2.98
C CYS A 52 -5.49 2.63 -2.54
N LEU A 53 -4.72 2.09 -3.47
CA LEU A 53 -3.67 1.09 -3.23
C LEU A 53 -2.32 1.78 -3.40
N ASP A 54 -1.69 2.14 -2.30
CA ASP A 54 -0.35 2.72 -2.29
C ASP A 54 0.71 1.61 -2.13
N GLU A 55 1.86 1.77 -2.75
CA GLU A 55 2.90 0.73 -2.85
C GLU A 55 2.33 -0.61 -3.37
N ALA A 56 1.61 -0.55 -4.49
CA ALA A 56 0.87 -1.68 -5.03
C ALA A 56 1.76 -2.89 -5.36
N ASP A 57 3.01 -2.71 -5.71
CA ASP A 57 3.99 -3.78 -5.91
C ASP A 57 4.20 -4.62 -4.64
N LYS A 58 4.12 -4.02 -3.47
CA LYS A 58 4.18 -4.72 -2.18
C LYS A 58 2.81 -5.30 -1.77
N LEU A 59 1.73 -4.53 -1.99
CA LEU A 59 0.36 -4.97 -1.65
C LEU A 59 -0.14 -6.13 -2.53
N LEU A 60 0.37 -6.27 -3.75
CA LEU A 60 -0.02 -7.33 -4.68
C LEU A 60 0.97 -8.51 -4.67
N SER A 61 1.74 -8.66 -3.59
CA SER A 61 2.47 -9.89 -3.30
C SER A 61 1.51 -11.08 -3.09
N ILE A 62 2.05 -12.29 -3.20
CA ILE A 62 1.28 -13.55 -3.06
C ILE A 62 0.45 -13.57 -1.75
N ASP A 63 0.99 -13.00 -0.68
CA ASP A 63 0.36 -13.03 0.64
C ASP A 63 -0.81 -12.04 0.78
N PHE A 64 -0.70 -10.86 0.17
CA PHE A 64 -1.69 -9.78 0.37
C PHE A 64 -2.72 -9.68 -0.76
N GLN A 65 -2.40 -10.12 -1.97
CA GLN A 65 -3.33 -10.03 -3.10
C GLN A 65 -4.71 -10.63 -2.80
N PRO A 66 -4.83 -11.84 -2.19
CA PRO A 66 -6.15 -12.42 -1.88
C PRO A 66 -6.95 -11.57 -0.88
N ILE A 67 -6.26 -10.85 0.01
CA ILE A 67 -6.90 -9.94 0.98
C ILE A 67 -7.45 -8.72 0.26
N ILE A 68 -6.67 -8.11 -0.61
CA ILE A 68 -7.07 -6.95 -1.42
C ILE A 68 -8.28 -7.30 -2.29
N GLU A 69 -8.28 -8.46 -2.94
CA GLU A 69 -9.42 -8.91 -3.75
C GLU A 69 -10.72 -9.08 -2.94
N LYS A 70 -10.63 -9.57 -1.70
CA LYS A 70 -11.79 -9.65 -0.81
C LYS A 70 -12.32 -8.27 -0.46
N ILE A 71 -11.46 -7.31 -0.19
CA ILE A 71 -11.85 -5.93 0.07
C ILE A 71 -12.54 -5.33 -1.16
N ILE A 72 -11.96 -5.49 -2.36
CA ILE A 72 -12.54 -5.00 -3.61
C ILE A 72 -13.93 -5.58 -3.86
N LYS A 73 -14.12 -6.88 -3.62
CA LYS A 73 -15.41 -7.57 -3.80
C LYS A 73 -16.47 -7.12 -2.79
N ALA A 74 -16.05 -6.65 -1.62
CA ALA A 74 -16.95 -6.12 -0.60
C ALA A 74 -17.38 -4.66 -0.84
N MET A 75 -16.73 -3.96 -1.76
CA MET A 75 -17.04 -2.57 -2.14
C MET A 75 -18.06 -2.51 -3.26
N PRO A 76 -18.77 -1.36 -3.44
CA PRO A 76 -19.70 -1.16 -4.56
C PRO A 76 -19.05 -1.39 -5.92
N SER A 77 -19.87 -1.77 -6.92
CA SER A 77 -19.40 -2.00 -8.30
C SER A 77 -18.92 -0.72 -9.00
N ASP A 78 -19.48 0.43 -8.63
CA ASP A 78 -19.18 1.76 -9.17
C ASP A 78 -18.02 2.48 -8.47
N LYS A 79 -17.24 1.75 -7.67
CA LYS A 79 -16.04 2.30 -7.01
C LYS A 79 -14.98 2.74 -8.02
N GLN A 80 -14.23 3.76 -7.68
CA GLN A 80 -13.00 4.15 -8.35
C GLN A 80 -11.79 3.50 -7.65
N ILE A 81 -10.88 2.92 -8.42
CA ILE A 81 -9.62 2.40 -7.88
C ILE A 81 -8.48 3.31 -8.35
N LEU A 82 -7.68 3.77 -7.40
CA LEU A 82 -6.41 4.46 -7.63
C LEU A 82 -5.28 3.52 -7.19
N MET A 83 -4.31 3.30 -8.06
CA MET A 83 -3.16 2.46 -7.76
C MET A 83 -1.86 3.25 -7.98
N LEU A 84 -1.02 3.29 -6.95
CA LEU A 84 0.28 3.95 -6.95
C LEU A 84 1.37 2.91 -6.70
N SER A 85 2.44 2.95 -7.49
CA SER A 85 3.54 1.99 -7.34
C SER A 85 4.85 2.57 -7.89
N ALA A 86 5.95 2.31 -7.20
CA ALA A 86 7.28 2.67 -7.67
C ALA A 86 7.79 1.72 -8.77
N THR A 87 7.28 0.49 -8.81
CA THR A 87 7.63 -0.54 -9.80
C THR A 87 6.39 -1.14 -10.43
N PHE A 88 6.53 -1.74 -11.61
CA PHE A 88 5.39 -2.31 -12.34
C PHE A 88 5.66 -3.76 -12.76
N PRO A 89 5.82 -4.70 -11.79
CA PRO A 89 6.02 -6.10 -12.08
C PRO A 89 4.77 -6.75 -12.70
N GLN A 90 4.93 -7.98 -13.22
CA GLN A 90 3.86 -8.71 -13.89
C GLN A 90 2.60 -8.90 -13.01
N THR A 91 2.78 -9.03 -11.70
CA THR A 91 1.67 -9.14 -10.74
C THR A 91 0.81 -7.87 -10.70
N VAL A 92 1.45 -6.69 -10.68
CA VAL A 92 0.77 -5.38 -10.72
C VAL A 92 0.05 -5.21 -12.06
N LYS A 93 0.69 -5.60 -13.17
CA LYS A 93 0.09 -5.56 -14.51
C LYS A 93 -1.15 -6.44 -14.58
N ALA A 94 -1.05 -7.70 -14.16
CA ALA A 94 -2.16 -8.63 -14.17
C ALA A 94 -3.36 -8.13 -13.33
N PHE A 95 -3.07 -7.59 -12.15
CA PHE A 95 -4.10 -6.99 -11.29
C PHE A 95 -4.77 -5.79 -11.97
N LYS A 96 -3.99 -4.88 -12.55
CA LYS A 96 -4.50 -3.72 -13.28
C LYS A 96 -5.42 -4.17 -14.43
N ASP A 97 -4.99 -5.13 -15.24
CA ASP A 97 -5.75 -5.61 -16.39
C ASP A 97 -7.08 -6.28 -15.95
N GLN A 98 -7.10 -6.92 -14.79
CA GLN A 98 -8.28 -7.58 -14.23
C GLN A 98 -9.27 -6.59 -13.58
N TRP A 99 -8.79 -5.63 -12.79
CA TRP A 99 -9.63 -4.80 -11.93
C TRP A 99 -9.77 -3.35 -12.40
N MET A 100 -8.93 -2.91 -13.33
CA MET A 100 -8.84 -1.55 -13.83
C MET A 100 -8.59 -1.51 -15.35
N PRO A 101 -9.38 -2.22 -16.20
CA PRO A 101 -9.05 -2.40 -17.62
C PRO A 101 -8.95 -1.08 -18.37
N ASP A 102 -9.81 -0.10 -18.06
CA ASP A 102 -9.92 1.18 -18.78
C ASP A 102 -9.34 2.36 -17.97
N CYS A 103 -8.39 2.10 -17.08
CA CYS A 103 -7.83 3.17 -16.25
C CYS A 103 -6.88 4.08 -17.05
N ALA A 104 -6.84 5.36 -16.68
CA ALA A 104 -5.77 6.25 -17.10
C ALA A 104 -4.45 5.80 -16.46
N VAL A 105 -3.38 5.80 -17.25
CA VAL A 105 -2.04 5.40 -16.80
C VAL A 105 -1.09 6.57 -16.93
N VAL A 106 -0.45 6.95 -15.83
CA VAL A 106 0.67 7.89 -15.80
C VAL A 106 1.92 7.10 -15.46
N ASN A 107 2.80 6.92 -16.44
CA ASN A 107 4.04 6.18 -16.29
C ASN A 107 5.24 7.14 -16.33
N LEU A 108 5.96 7.24 -15.22
CA LEU A 108 7.17 8.07 -15.07
C LEU A 108 8.44 7.20 -14.96
N MET A 109 8.35 5.89 -15.23
CA MET A 109 9.44 4.93 -15.05
C MET A 109 10.54 5.03 -16.12
N GLU A 110 10.37 5.85 -17.15
CA GLU A 110 11.42 6.09 -18.17
C GLU A 110 12.59 6.89 -17.59
N GLU A 111 12.39 7.63 -16.50
CA GLU A 111 13.47 8.28 -15.74
C GLU A 111 14.01 7.34 -14.65
N LEU A 112 14.89 6.42 -15.02
CA LEU A 112 15.48 5.42 -14.10
C LEU A 112 16.45 6.01 -13.07
N THR A 113 16.81 7.29 -13.18
CA THR A 113 17.76 7.94 -12.29
C THR A 113 17.10 9.07 -11.51
N LEU A 114 17.27 9.05 -10.20
CA LEU A 114 16.81 10.15 -9.34
C LEU A 114 17.69 11.38 -9.57
N LYS A 115 17.10 12.45 -10.13
CA LYS A 115 17.80 13.73 -10.29
C LYS A 115 18.26 14.26 -8.92
N GLY A 116 19.53 14.62 -8.82
CA GLY A 116 20.10 15.17 -7.58
C GLY A 116 20.62 14.14 -6.57
N ILE A 117 20.56 12.85 -6.89
CA ILE A 117 21.21 11.79 -6.10
C ILE A 117 22.36 11.21 -6.89
N THR A 118 23.57 11.25 -6.31
CA THR A 118 24.73 10.54 -6.85
C THR A 118 24.80 9.15 -6.24
N GLN A 119 24.83 8.13 -7.10
CA GLN A 119 24.84 6.74 -6.67
C GLN A 119 26.22 6.16 -6.84
N TYR A 120 26.68 5.47 -5.82
CA TYR A 120 27.94 4.73 -5.82
C TYR A 120 27.68 3.28 -5.43
N TYR A 121 28.52 2.38 -5.85
CA TYR A 121 28.48 0.99 -5.41
C TYR A 121 29.84 0.51 -4.95
N VAL A 122 29.84 -0.47 -4.06
CA VAL A 122 31.04 -1.16 -3.62
C VAL A 122 30.76 -2.66 -3.59
N TYR A 123 31.69 -3.45 -4.12
CA TYR A 123 31.59 -4.90 -4.08
C TYR A 123 32.17 -5.41 -2.75
N LEU A 124 31.35 -6.10 -1.95
CA LEU A 124 31.71 -6.59 -0.62
C LEU A 124 31.10 -7.96 -0.38
N GLU A 125 31.78 -8.77 0.46
CA GLU A 125 31.16 -9.93 1.09
C GLU A 125 30.15 -9.48 2.14
N GLU A 126 29.11 -10.29 2.38
CA GLU A 126 28.02 -9.98 3.34
C GLU A 126 28.56 -9.58 4.73
N LYS A 127 29.55 -10.33 5.25
CA LYS A 127 30.16 -10.06 6.56
C LYS A 127 30.90 -8.71 6.66
N GLN A 128 31.23 -8.09 5.53
CA GLN A 128 31.98 -6.81 5.46
C GLN A 128 31.04 -5.60 5.39
N LYS A 129 29.76 -5.77 5.10
CA LYS A 129 28.81 -4.66 4.87
C LYS A 129 28.70 -3.70 6.04
N ILE A 130 28.54 -4.22 7.25
CA ILE A 130 28.39 -3.38 8.47
C ILE A 130 29.66 -2.58 8.73
N HIS A 131 30.83 -3.22 8.59
CA HIS A 131 32.11 -2.52 8.79
C HIS A 131 32.32 -1.43 7.75
N CYS A 132 32.02 -1.71 6.47
CA CYS A 132 32.11 -0.71 5.41
C CYS A 132 31.15 0.44 5.64
N LEU A 133 29.92 0.17 6.02
CA LEU A 133 28.93 1.21 6.33
C LEU A 133 29.40 2.12 7.46
N ASN A 134 29.91 1.57 8.56
CA ASN A 134 30.47 2.36 9.68
C ASN A 134 31.64 3.21 9.23
N THR A 135 32.51 2.69 8.35
CA THR A 135 33.64 3.45 7.80
C THR A 135 33.16 4.61 6.93
N LEU A 136 32.12 4.42 6.13
CA LEU A 136 31.51 5.49 5.33
C LEU A 136 30.97 6.61 6.23
N PHE A 137 30.16 6.27 7.24
CA PHE A 137 29.63 7.26 8.17
C PHE A 137 30.68 8.03 8.97
N SER A 138 31.85 7.44 9.19
CA SER A 138 32.94 8.14 9.90
C SER A 138 33.78 9.04 9.00
N LYS A 139 33.59 9.00 7.67
CA LYS A 139 34.39 9.76 6.69
C LYS A 139 33.56 10.80 5.91
N VAL A 140 32.25 10.78 6.03
CA VAL A 140 31.31 11.75 5.48
C VAL A 140 30.81 12.66 6.61
#